data_35f3cc172b1f4de66e702f186d4af9ab
#
_entry.id   35f3cc172b1f4de66e702f186d4af9ab
#
_cell.length_a   1.000
_cell.length_b   1.000
_cell.length_c   1.000
_cell.angle_alpha   90.00
_cell.angle_beta   90.00
_cell.angle_gamma   90.00
#
_symmetry.space_group_name_H-M   'P 1'
#
loop_
_entity.id
_entity.type
_entity.pdbx_description
1 polymer ?
#
loop_
_entity_poly.entity_id
_entity_poly.type
_entity_poly.pdbx_seq_one_letter_code
_entity_poly.pdbx_strand_id
1 'polypeptide(L)'
;MNIIVLGSGAFGTSIANALSINIENKVMLFSSNPSKVDEINLAKTNKSIFPNKHLNNNIKATFNKNDILNADIIFIALPSNCVISTLNL
;
A
#
# COMPACT_ATOMS: atom_id res chain seq x y z
N MET A 1 -3.59 9.00 -12.10
CA MET A 1 -4.46 7.87 -11.79
C MET A 1 -4.30 7.49 -10.33
N ASN A 2 -5.39 7.27 -9.64
CA ASN A 2 -5.37 6.86 -8.24
C ASN A 2 -5.35 5.34 -8.14
N ILE A 3 -4.27 4.80 -7.58
CA ILE A 3 -4.07 3.36 -7.47
C ILE A 3 -3.94 3.01 -6.00
N ILE A 4 -4.65 1.97 -5.56
CA ILE A 4 -4.47 1.42 -4.23
C ILE A 4 -4.02 -0.03 -4.32
N VAL A 5 -3.03 -0.39 -3.51
CA VAL A 5 -2.53 -1.75 -3.38
C VAL A 5 -2.95 -2.27 -2.02
N LEU A 6 -3.71 -3.35 -2.00
CA LEU A 6 -4.16 -3.97 -0.75
C LEU A 6 -3.14 -4.99 -0.30
N GLY A 7 -2.54 -4.73 0.85
CA GLY A 7 -1.55 -5.61 1.45
C GLY A 7 -0.15 -5.03 1.43
N SER A 8 0.46 -4.98 2.60
CA SER A 8 1.78 -4.36 2.82
C SER A 8 2.89 -5.38 3.02
N GLY A 9 2.69 -6.62 2.56
CA GLY A 9 3.75 -7.62 2.52
C GLY A 9 4.73 -7.36 1.40
N ALA A 10 5.59 -8.34 1.10
CA ALA A 10 6.65 -8.17 0.09
C ALA A 10 6.09 -7.88 -1.29
N PHE A 11 5.07 -8.61 -1.72
CA PHE A 11 4.51 -8.46 -3.06
C PHE A 11 3.80 -7.12 -3.20
N GLY A 12 2.94 -6.77 -2.25
CA GLY A 12 2.20 -5.49 -2.30
C GLY A 12 3.11 -4.29 -2.25
N THR A 13 4.10 -4.30 -1.37
CA THR A 13 5.07 -3.21 -1.24
C THR A 13 5.89 -3.06 -2.53
N SER A 14 6.30 -4.17 -3.15
CA SER A 14 7.05 -4.14 -4.41
C SER A 14 6.22 -3.57 -5.54
N ILE A 15 4.94 -3.97 -5.65
CA ILE A 15 4.02 -3.45 -6.66
C ILE A 15 3.83 -1.94 -6.47
N ALA A 16 3.56 -1.51 -5.25
CA ALA A 16 3.35 -0.09 -4.96
C ALA A 16 4.58 0.73 -5.33
N ASN A 17 5.77 0.24 -4.97
CA ASN A 17 7.00 0.95 -5.28
C ASN A 17 7.23 1.05 -6.79
N ALA A 18 6.96 -0.03 -7.53
CA ALA A 18 7.11 -0.03 -8.99
C ALA A 18 6.13 0.94 -9.66
N LEU A 19 4.87 0.94 -9.22
CA LEU A 19 3.85 1.81 -9.80
C LEU A 19 4.11 3.28 -9.49
N SER A 20 4.73 3.58 -8.38
CA SER A 20 5.02 4.95 -7.95
C SER A 20 6.18 5.60 -8.72
N ILE A 21 6.91 4.83 -9.53
CA ILE A 21 7.96 5.39 -10.39
C ILE A 21 7.35 6.40 -11.37
N ASN A 22 6.16 6.14 -11.88
CA ASN A 22 5.44 7.12 -12.69
C ASN A 22 4.79 8.16 -11.75
N ILE A 23 5.29 9.39 -11.77
CA ILE A 23 4.82 10.45 -10.86
C ILE A 23 3.37 10.87 -11.12
N GLU A 24 2.79 10.52 -12.26
CA GLU A 24 1.37 10.76 -12.52
C GLU A 24 0.47 9.82 -11.74
N ASN A 25 1.00 8.71 -11.25
CA ASN A 25 0.25 7.80 -10.41
C ASN A 25 0.28 8.28 -8.96
N LYS A 26 -0.90 8.32 -8.34
CA LYS A 26 -1.03 8.47 -6.90
C LYS A 26 -1.21 7.09 -6.31
N VAL A 27 -0.17 6.57 -5.68
CA VAL A 27 -0.15 5.20 -5.18
C VAL A 27 -0.32 5.19 -3.68
N MET A 28 -1.31 4.44 -3.21
CA MET A 28 -1.54 4.18 -1.79
C MET A 28 -1.34 2.70 -1.50
N LEU A 29 -0.71 2.41 -0.38
CA LEU A 29 -0.52 1.06 0.11
C LEU A 29 -1.42 0.86 1.33
N PHE A 30 -2.40 -0.02 1.21
CA PHE A 30 -3.34 -0.29 2.30
C PHE A 30 -2.75 -1.31 3.25
N SER A 31 -2.74 -0.98 4.54
CA SER A 31 -2.38 -1.90 5.61
C SER A 31 -3.37 -1.74 6.76
N SER A 32 -3.76 -2.84 7.39
CA SER A 32 -4.59 -2.80 8.59
C SER A 32 -3.79 -2.51 9.85
N ASN A 33 -2.47 -2.40 9.74
CA ASN A 33 -1.58 -2.13 10.89
C ASN A 33 -1.21 -0.64 10.92
N PRO A 34 -1.74 0.14 11.90
CA PRO A 34 -1.45 1.58 11.96
C PRO A 34 0.03 1.91 12.12
N SER A 35 0.79 1.08 12.84
CA SER A 35 2.23 1.31 13.01
C SER A 35 2.97 1.23 11.69
N LYS A 36 2.58 0.29 10.81
CA LYS A 36 3.17 0.17 9.48
C LYS A 36 2.80 1.36 8.59
N VAL A 37 1.56 1.81 8.68
CA VAL A 37 1.12 2.99 7.95
C VAL A 37 1.96 4.20 8.35
N ASP A 38 2.19 4.40 9.65
CA ASP A 38 3.03 5.50 10.13
C ASP A 38 4.47 5.37 9.63
N GLU A 39 5.03 4.18 9.68
CA GLU A 39 6.40 3.96 9.19
C GLU A 39 6.53 4.35 7.72
N ILE A 40 5.61 3.89 6.88
CA ILE A 40 5.66 4.16 5.44
C ILE A 40 5.49 5.66 5.17
N ASN A 41 4.56 6.31 5.85
CA ASN A 41 4.29 7.73 5.63
C ASN A 41 5.39 8.64 6.14
N LEU A 42 5.98 8.31 7.29
CA LEU A 42 6.97 9.18 7.93
C LEU A 42 8.40 8.88 7.48
N ALA A 43 8.75 7.60 7.38
CA ALA A 43 10.12 7.18 7.08
C ALA A 43 10.30 6.68 5.65
N LYS A 44 9.23 6.42 4.92
CA LYS A 44 9.27 5.83 3.58
C LYS A 44 10.03 4.51 3.56
N THR A 45 9.80 3.70 4.59
CA THR A 45 10.41 2.37 4.71
C THR A 45 9.35 1.36 5.13
N ASN A 46 9.63 0.10 4.85
CA ASN A 46 8.87 -1.04 5.35
C ASN A 46 9.90 -2.09 5.81
N LYS A 47 10.52 -1.82 6.94
CA LYS A 47 11.72 -2.53 7.38
C LYS A 47 11.46 -3.98 7.74
N SER A 48 10.25 -4.33 8.19
CA SER A 48 9.94 -5.73 8.49
C SER A 48 9.97 -6.61 7.23
N ILE A 49 9.77 -6.01 6.06
CA ILE A 49 9.78 -6.69 4.76
C ILE A 49 11.10 -6.45 4.03
N PHE A 50 11.53 -5.20 3.98
CA PHE A 50 12.75 -4.79 3.27
C PHE A 50 13.62 -3.96 4.21
N PRO A 51 14.49 -4.61 5.02
CA PRO A 51 15.23 -3.92 6.08
C PRO A 51 16.13 -2.78 5.61
N ASN A 52 16.63 -2.87 4.39
CA ASN A 52 17.62 -1.92 3.86
C ASN A 52 17.11 -1.12 2.68
N LYS A 53 15.79 -1.12 2.42
CA LYS A 53 15.24 -0.47 1.24
C LYS A 53 14.44 0.77 1.61
N HIS A 54 14.64 1.83 0.86
CA HIS A 54 13.86 3.05 0.95
C HIS A 54 12.82 3.06 -0.17
N LEU A 55 11.57 3.34 0.18
CA LEU A 55 10.49 3.39 -0.80
C LEU A 55 10.47 4.75 -1.49
N ASN A 56 9.84 4.82 -2.66
CA ASN A 56 9.67 6.10 -3.35
C ASN A 56 8.86 7.08 -2.51
N ASN A 57 9.23 8.36 -2.58
CA ASN A 57 8.62 9.38 -1.72
C ASN A 57 7.15 9.64 -2.03
N ASN A 58 6.67 9.29 -3.22
CA ASN A 58 5.28 9.50 -3.61
C ASN A 58 4.35 8.35 -3.23
N ILE A 59 4.84 7.34 -2.50
CA ILE A 59 3.97 6.32 -1.91
C ILE A 59 3.38 6.86 -0.61
N LYS A 60 2.07 6.67 -0.44
CA LYS A 60 1.40 6.92 0.83
C LYS A 60 0.77 5.62 1.31
N ALA A 61 0.67 5.46 2.61
CA ALA A 61 0.00 4.32 3.21
C ALA A 61 -1.28 4.78 3.90
N THR A 62 -2.26 3.90 3.98
CA THR A 62 -3.52 4.18 4.64
C THR A 62 -4.07 2.91 5.29
N PHE A 63 -4.84 3.08 6.36
CA PHE A 63 -5.67 2.01 6.92
C PHE A 63 -7.15 2.35 6.82
N ASN A 64 -7.51 3.42 6.11
CA ASN A 64 -8.89 3.84 5.92
C ASN A 64 -9.49 3.15 4.70
N LYS A 65 -10.51 2.30 4.94
CA LYS A 65 -11.17 1.56 3.86
C LYS A 65 -11.88 2.46 2.85
N ASN A 66 -12.22 3.69 3.21
CA ASN A 66 -12.81 4.63 2.25
C ASN A 66 -11.85 4.97 1.11
N ASP A 67 -10.56 4.89 1.33
CA ASP A 67 -9.57 5.13 0.27
C ASP A 67 -9.63 4.06 -0.82
N ILE A 68 -10.07 2.84 -0.46
CA ILE A 68 -10.28 1.78 -1.45
C ILE A 68 -11.37 2.17 -2.43
N LEU A 69 -12.46 2.76 -1.91
CA LEU A 69 -13.61 3.15 -2.74
C LEU A 69 -13.29 4.28 -3.70
N ASN A 70 -12.29 5.10 -3.40
CA ASN A 70 -11.93 6.25 -4.20
C ASN A 70 -10.84 5.95 -5.23
N ALA A 71 -10.34 4.73 -5.29
CA ALA A 71 -9.29 4.37 -6.22
C ALA A 71 -9.84 4.08 -7.61
N ASP A 72 -9.06 4.42 -8.63
CA ASP A 72 -9.38 4.06 -10.01
C ASP A 72 -9.02 2.60 -10.29
N ILE A 73 -7.91 2.14 -9.69
CA ILE A 73 -7.44 0.76 -9.84
C ILE A 73 -7.11 0.20 -8.47
N ILE A 74 -7.49 -1.05 -8.23
CA ILE A 74 -7.20 -1.77 -7.00
C ILE A 74 -6.37 -3.00 -7.35
N PHE A 75 -5.15 -3.08 -6.79
CA PHE A 75 -4.33 -4.30 -6.85
C PHE A 75 -4.49 -5.06 -5.55
N ILE A 76 -4.84 -6.34 -5.65
CA ILE A 76 -5.06 -7.18 -4.47
C ILE A 76 -3.83 -8.05 -4.26
N ALA A 77 -3.07 -7.76 -3.20
CA ALA A 77 -1.84 -8.47 -2.84
C ALA A 77 -1.97 -9.14 -1.46
N LEU A 78 -3.20 -9.47 -1.08
CA LEU A 78 -3.50 -10.14 0.18
C LEU A 78 -3.65 -11.64 -0.02
N PRO A 79 -3.38 -12.47 1.00
CA PRO A 79 -3.81 -13.86 0.98
C PRO A 79 -5.31 -13.94 0.76
N SER A 80 -5.78 -14.99 0.06
CA SER A 80 -7.18 -15.09 -0.31
C SER A 80 -8.14 -15.07 0.89
N ASN A 81 -7.71 -15.61 2.03
CA ASN A 81 -8.52 -15.60 3.24
C ASN A 81 -8.64 -14.23 3.89
N CYS A 82 -7.82 -13.26 3.48
CA CYS A 82 -7.87 -11.88 4.02
C CYS A 82 -8.64 -10.94 3.10
N VAL A 83 -8.83 -11.28 1.82
CA VAL A 83 -9.43 -10.39 0.83
C VAL A 83 -10.87 -10.04 1.20
N ILE A 84 -11.68 -11.05 1.55
CA ILE A 84 -13.09 -10.83 1.86
C ILE A 84 -13.25 -9.93 3.07
N SER A 85 -12.49 -10.17 4.15
CA SER A 85 -12.60 -9.34 5.36
C SER A 85 -12.13 -7.91 5.11
N THR A 86 -11.11 -7.71 4.28
CA THR A 86 -10.63 -6.38 3.95
C THR A 86 -11.63 -5.61 3.08
N LEU A 87 -12.25 -6.30 2.12
CA LEU A 87 -13.20 -5.66 1.19
C LEU A 87 -14.63 -5.63 1.72
N ASN A 88 -14.90 -6.27 2.84
CA ASN A 88 -16.22 -6.28 3.45
C ASN A 88 -16.44 -4.93 4.15
N LEU A 89 -16.84 -3.96 3.37
CA LEU A 89 -17.06 -2.59 3.82
C LEU A 89 -18.49 -2.41 4.30
#